data_e56a04c96613061d63ea7e63f2acd82a
#
_entry.id   e56a04c96613061d63ea7e63f2acd82a
#
_cell.length_a   1.000
_cell.length_b   1.000
_cell.length_c   1.000
_cell.angle_alpha   90.00
_cell.angle_beta   90.00
_cell.angle_gamma   90.00
#
_symmetry.space_group_name_H-M   'P 1'
#
loop_
_entity.id
_entity.type
_entity.pdbx_description
1 polymer ?
#
loop_
_entity_poly.entity_id
_entity_poly.type
_entity_poly.pdbx_seq_one_letter_code
_entity_poly.pdbx_strand_id
1 'polypeptide(L)'
;MSYLEDFEKTLAEKCHQNEPPFCQAACPFRLDIKGLEEKWKKGRFNAAYRTYQNTVGFPDIVSKLCSHPCEKACLRAKLDGGIAMGLLERATVEYAKRKAPNAYNLPSKGKRIAIVGGGLSGLGCALRLCNKKYEVTVYEREMVLGGQARNQMDPAEFDAEIEAQFQFEKFSCHLGETVTDLEALRADYDAVY
;
A
#
# COMPACT_ATOMS: atom_id res chain seq x y z
N MET A 1 -17.51 13.16 18.47
CA MET A 1 -16.08 12.74 18.37
C MET A 1 -15.85 11.66 19.41
N SER A 2 -15.25 10.53 19.04
CA SER A 2 -14.99 9.46 19.98
C SER A 2 -13.69 9.74 20.75
N TYR A 3 -13.55 9.15 21.96
CA TYR A 3 -12.32 9.21 22.76
C TYR A 3 -11.06 8.78 21.98
N LEU A 4 -11.22 7.85 21.05
CA LEU A 4 -10.14 7.37 20.18
C LEU A 4 -9.68 8.44 19.18
N GLU A 5 -10.61 9.19 18.55
CA GLU A 5 -10.26 10.30 17.64
C GLU A 5 -9.43 11.39 18.33
N ASP A 6 -9.77 11.71 19.58
CA ASP A 6 -9.02 12.69 20.35
C ASP A 6 -7.64 12.18 20.76
N PHE A 7 -7.51 10.90 21.11
CA PHE A 7 -6.24 10.29 21.48
C PHE A 7 -5.27 10.27 20.29
N GLU A 8 -5.74 9.86 19.11
CA GLU A 8 -4.94 9.77 17.89
C GLU A 8 -4.53 11.14 17.36
N LYS A 9 -5.40 12.14 17.51
CA LYS A 9 -5.07 13.51 17.21
C LYS A 9 -3.95 14.02 18.10
N THR A 10 -3.99 13.71 19.40
CA THR A 10 -2.93 14.03 20.35
C THR A 10 -1.61 13.37 19.99
N LEU A 11 -1.62 12.13 19.49
CA LEU A 11 -0.40 11.48 19.00
C LEU A 11 0.22 12.20 17.80
N ALA A 12 -0.60 12.65 16.86
CA ALA A 12 -0.13 13.41 15.71
C ALA A 12 0.50 14.76 16.12
N GLU A 13 -0.05 15.42 17.13
CA GLU A 13 0.48 16.70 17.64
C GLU A 13 1.89 16.59 18.24
N LYS A 14 2.34 15.39 18.61
CA LYS A 14 3.68 15.15 19.15
C LYS A 14 4.80 15.27 18.12
N CYS A 15 4.51 15.33 16.83
CA CYS A 15 5.53 15.43 15.79
C CYS A 15 6.22 16.80 15.80
N HIS A 16 7.55 16.81 15.82
CA HIS A 16 8.37 18.02 15.80
C HIS A 16 8.60 18.60 14.39
N GLN A 17 8.08 17.95 13.34
CA GLN A 17 8.25 18.39 11.95
C GLN A 17 9.72 18.60 11.52
N ASN A 18 10.65 17.79 12.05
CA ASN A 18 12.07 17.92 11.77
C ASN A 18 12.41 17.78 10.26
N GLU A 19 13.43 18.52 9.85
CA GLU A 19 14.08 18.39 8.54
C GLU A 19 15.54 17.94 8.71
N PRO A 20 16.00 16.98 7.92
CA PRO A 20 15.24 16.17 6.95
C PRO A 20 14.26 15.21 7.66
N PRO A 21 13.21 14.75 6.97
CA PRO A 21 12.21 13.86 7.57
C PRO A 21 12.75 12.41 7.63
N PHE A 22 13.51 12.09 8.67
CA PHE A 22 14.15 10.77 8.84
C PHE A 22 13.14 9.61 8.82
N CYS A 23 11.93 9.81 9.36
CA CYS A 23 10.86 8.84 9.31
C CYS A 23 10.44 8.51 7.87
N GLN A 24 10.30 9.51 7.00
CA GLN A 24 10.00 9.32 5.59
C GLN A 24 11.16 8.63 4.87
N ALA A 25 12.40 8.97 5.20
CA ALA A 25 13.59 8.34 4.62
C ALA A 25 13.69 6.85 5.00
N ALA A 26 13.27 6.48 6.22
CA ALA A 26 13.25 5.10 6.69
C ALA A 26 12.03 4.30 6.17
N CYS A 27 10.98 4.97 5.71
CA CYS A 27 9.79 4.28 5.19
C CYS A 27 10.08 3.62 3.83
N PRO A 28 9.84 2.30 3.67
CA PRO A 28 10.04 1.62 2.38
C PRO A 28 9.22 2.24 1.24
N PHE A 29 8.06 2.79 1.56
CA PHE A 29 7.16 3.44 0.60
C PHE A 29 7.46 4.93 0.40
N ARG A 30 8.42 5.50 1.15
CA ARG A 30 8.69 6.96 1.13
C ARG A 30 7.43 7.79 1.41
N LEU A 31 6.58 7.30 2.30
CA LEU A 31 5.31 7.93 2.67
C LEU A 31 5.55 9.37 3.15
N ASP A 32 4.76 10.31 2.65
CA ASP A 32 4.76 11.70 3.14
C ASP A 32 4.12 11.77 4.53
N ILE A 33 4.91 11.40 5.54
CA ILE A 33 4.45 11.31 6.93
C ILE A 33 4.08 12.68 7.48
N LYS A 34 4.85 13.73 7.13
CA LYS A 34 4.55 15.10 7.57
C LYS A 34 3.22 15.60 7.00
N GLY A 35 3.00 15.38 5.71
CA GLY A 35 1.73 15.74 5.07
C GLY A 35 0.54 14.92 5.58
N LEU A 36 0.75 13.67 5.99
CA LEU A 36 -0.25 12.86 6.67
C LEU A 36 -0.61 13.43 8.04
N GLU A 37 0.40 13.69 8.86
CA GLU A 37 0.25 14.23 10.20
C GLU A 37 -0.54 15.56 10.20
N GLU A 38 -0.27 16.45 9.25
CA GLU A 38 -1.07 17.68 9.10
C GLU A 38 -2.55 17.41 8.79
N LYS A 39 -2.85 16.33 8.06
CA LYS A 39 -4.23 15.95 7.78
C LYS A 39 -4.91 15.38 9.02
N TRP A 40 -4.20 14.58 9.82
CA TRP A 40 -4.70 14.04 11.08
C TRP A 40 -5.00 15.15 12.08
N LYS A 41 -4.08 16.10 12.30
CA LYS A 41 -4.29 17.27 13.15
C LYS A 41 -5.55 18.07 12.81
N LYS A 42 -5.88 18.10 11.51
CA LYS A 42 -7.08 18.79 11.00
C LYS A 42 -8.34 17.91 10.96
N GLY A 43 -8.28 16.65 11.46
CA GLY A 43 -9.37 15.67 11.37
C GLY A 43 -9.77 15.27 9.96
N ARG A 44 -8.87 15.41 8.98
CA ARG A 44 -9.12 15.13 7.55
C ARG A 44 -8.81 13.69 7.19
N PHE A 45 -9.42 12.72 7.85
CA PHE A 45 -9.13 11.29 7.68
C PHE A 45 -9.32 10.77 6.26
N ASN A 46 -10.34 11.20 5.52
CA ASN A 46 -10.50 10.82 4.11
C ASN A 46 -9.33 11.29 3.23
N ALA A 47 -8.78 12.48 3.50
CA ALA A 47 -7.64 13.01 2.77
C ALA A 47 -6.33 12.30 3.17
N ALA A 48 -6.18 11.96 4.45
CA ALA A 48 -5.07 11.16 4.95
C ALA A 48 -5.10 9.76 4.30
N TYR A 49 -6.24 9.09 4.33
CA TYR A 49 -6.43 7.79 3.68
C TYR A 49 -6.07 7.83 2.19
N ARG A 50 -6.52 8.83 1.46
CA ARG A 50 -6.19 8.98 0.04
C ARG A 50 -4.68 9.08 -0.21
N THR A 51 -3.99 9.86 0.61
CA THR A 51 -2.53 9.99 0.53
C THR A 51 -1.85 8.65 0.84
N TYR A 52 -2.30 7.95 1.89
CA TYR A 52 -1.80 6.66 2.29
C TYR A 52 -2.04 5.61 1.20
N GLN A 53 -3.28 5.43 0.75
CA GLN A 53 -3.70 4.52 -0.33
C GLN A 53 -2.87 4.73 -1.61
N ASN A 54 -2.73 5.96 -2.06
CA ASN A 54 -1.95 6.27 -3.26
C ASN A 54 -0.47 5.93 -3.11
N THR A 55 0.05 5.92 -1.89
CA THR A 55 1.46 5.60 -1.63
C THR A 55 1.67 4.10 -1.47
N VAL A 56 0.90 3.44 -0.62
CA VAL A 56 1.14 2.03 -0.27
C VAL A 56 0.41 1.02 -1.16
N GLY A 57 -0.65 1.43 -1.85
CA GLY A 57 -1.45 0.59 -2.74
C GLY A 57 -2.51 -0.24 -2.02
N PHE A 58 -2.15 -0.92 -0.94
CA PHE A 58 -3.01 -1.80 -0.14
C PHE A 58 -3.02 -1.34 1.33
N PRO A 59 -3.81 -0.29 1.66
CA PRO A 59 -3.75 0.35 2.97
C PRO A 59 -4.12 -0.56 4.14
N ASP A 60 -5.11 -1.44 4.00
CA ASP A 60 -5.48 -2.39 5.06
C ASP A 60 -4.35 -3.37 5.34
N ILE A 61 -3.78 -3.98 4.30
CA ILE A 61 -2.67 -4.94 4.42
C ILE A 61 -1.45 -4.26 5.04
N VAL A 62 -1.05 -3.10 4.49
CA VAL A 62 0.18 -2.42 4.94
C VAL A 62 0.05 -1.92 6.37
N SER A 63 -1.09 -1.35 6.76
CA SER A 63 -1.31 -0.87 8.13
C SER A 63 -1.23 -1.99 9.19
N LYS A 64 -1.54 -3.23 8.81
CA LYS A 64 -1.49 -4.40 9.70
C LYS A 64 -0.11 -5.08 9.73
N LEU A 65 0.57 -5.16 8.58
CA LEU A 65 1.78 -5.96 8.42
C LEU A 65 3.09 -5.17 8.41
N CYS A 66 3.04 -3.84 8.33
CA CYS A 66 4.25 -3.00 8.34
C CYS A 66 4.95 -3.08 9.70
N SER A 67 6.27 -3.25 9.69
CA SER A 67 7.11 -3.24 10.90
C SER A 67 7.45 -1.83 11.42
N HIS A 68 6.95 -0.80 10.76
CA HIS A 68 7.07 0.63 11.10
C HIS A 68 8.51 1.10 11.40
N PRO A 69 9.48 0.91 10.47
CA PRO A 69 10.86 1.36 10.71
C PRO A 69 10.94 2.89 10.87
N CYS A 70 9.95 3.62 10.40
CA CYS A 70 9.79 5.05 10.59
C CYS A 70 9.67 5.47 12.08
N GLU A 71 9.09 4.63 12.95
CA GLU A 71 8.99 4.90 14.38
C GLU A 71 10.36 4.89 15.05
N LYS A 72 11.22 3.93 14.67
CA LYS A 72 12.60 3.84 15.16
C LYS A 72 13.48 4.99 14.67
N ALA A 73 13.22 5.49 13.45
CA ALA A 73 13.91 6.61 12.85
C ALA A 73 13.39 7.98 13.33
N CYS A 74 12.32 8.02 14.09
CA CYS A 74 11.79 9.25 14.64
C CYS A 74 12.77 9.87 15.63
N LEU A 75 13.14 11.14 15.45
CA LEU A 75 14.07 11.83 16.36
C LEU A 75 13.55 11.88 17.79
N ARG A 76 12.23 11.89 17.94
CA ARG A 76 11.55 11.84 19.21
C ARG A 76 11.76 10.52 19.96
N ALA A 77 12.09 9.43 19.27
CA ALA A 77 12.30 8.12 19.88
C ALA A 77 13.38 8.13 20.97
N LYS A 78 14.35 9.08 20.90
CA LYS A 78 15.41 9.25 21.88
C LYS A 78 15.04 10.16 23.07
N LEU A 79 13.89 10.82 23.01
CA LEU A 79 13.43 11.77 24.04
C LEU A 79 12.40 11.13 24.96
N ASP A 80 11.23 10.84 24.43
CA ASP A 80 10.07 10.38 25.20
C ASP A 80 9.24 9.33 24.43
N GLY A 81 9.80 8.80 23.37
CA GLY A 81 9.18 7.81 22.48
C GLY A 81 8.86 8.36 21.10
N GLY A 82 9.01 7.51 20.07
CA GLY A 82 8.65 7.85 18.71
C GLY A 82 7.14 8.07 18.54
N ILE A 83 6.76 8.72 17.44
CA ILE A 83 5.36 8.80 17.06
C ILE A 83 4.89 7.39 16.65
N ALA A 84 3.77 6.95 17.24
CA ALA A 84 3.18 5.63 16.97
C ALA A 84 2.50 5.61 15.59
N MET A 85 3.31 5.52 14.53
CA MET A 85 2.84 5.55 13.14
C MET A 85 1.89 4.42 12.82
N GLY A 86 2.15 3.22 13.34
CA GLY A 86 1.27 2.07 13.13
C GLY A 86 -0.14 2.30 13.67
N LEU A 87 -0.30 2.99 14.79
CA LEU A 87 -1.62 3.37 15.30
C LEU A 87 -2.28 4.42 14.41
N LEU A 88 -1.53 5.42 13.95
CA LEU A 88 -2.05 6.47 13.07
C LEU A 88 -2.44 5.94 11.67
N GLU A 89 -1.70 4.99 11.14
CA GLU A 89 -2.03 4.32 9.87
C GLU A 89 -3.32 3.49 10.02
N ARG A 90 -3.44 2.70 11.09
CA ARG A 90 -4.69 1.94 11.38
C ARG A 90 -5.89 2.86 11.58
N ALA A 91 -5.74 3.93 12.35
CA ALA A 91 -6.77 4.94 12.52
C ALA A 91 -7.17 5.58 11.19
N THR A 92 -6.18 5.86 10.33
CA THR A 92 -6.43 6.38 8.99
C THR A 92 -7.33 5.45 8.18
N VAL A 93 -7.07 4.14 8.25
CA VAL A 93 -7.89 3.12 7.59
C VAL A 93 -9.27 3.02 8.24
N GLU A 94 -9.35 3.02 9.58
CA GLU A 94 -10.58 2.83 10.33
C GLU A 94 -11.56 4.01 10.15
N TYR A 95 -11.08 5.25 10.32
CA TYR A 95 -11.95 6.43 10.31
C TYR A 95 -12.24 6.99 8.91
N ALA A 96 -11.54 6.55 7.87
CA ALA A 96 -11.86 6.96 6.52
C ALA A 96 -13.21 6.39 6.08
N LYS A 97 -14.13 7.29 5.68
CA LYS A 97 -15.47 6.93 5.18
C LYS A 97 -15.47 6.70 3.66
N ARG A 98 -14.46 7.18 2.95
CA ARG A 98 -14.33 7.09 1.48
C ARG A 98 -13.05 6.35 1.13
N LYS A 99 -13.15 5.04 0.93
CA LYS A 99 -12.02 4.13 0.71
C LYS A 99 -11.86 3.67 -0.74
N ALA A 100 -12.84 3.93 -1.60
CA ALA A 100 -12.75 3.55 -3.01
C ALA A 100 -11.50 4.14 -3.67
N PRO A 101 -10.73 3.35 -4.44
CA PRO A 101 -9.57 3.84 -5.17
C PRO A 101 -9.97 4.84 -6.27
N ASN A 102 -8.99 5.52 -6.85
CA ASN A 102 -9.25 6.40 -7.98
C ASN A 102 -9.54 5.57 -9.23
N ALA A 103 -10.62 5.90 -9.92
CA ALA A 103 -10.85 5.44 -11.28
C ALA A 103 -10.06 6.34 -12.25
N TYR A 104 -9.11 5.77 -12.98
CA TYR A 104 -8.32 6.50 -13.98
C TYR A 104 -8.88 6.26 -15.37
N ASN A 105 -9.44 7.29 -15.97
CA ASN A 105 -9.91 7.26 -17.35
C ASN A 105 -8.78 7.69 -18.31
N LEU A 106 -7.80 6.82 -18.45
CA LEU A 106 -6.65 6.98 -19.35
C LEU A 106 -6.76 6.01 -20.53
N PRO A 107 -6.26 6.37 -21.73
CA PRO A 107 -6.19 5.44 -22.84
C PRO A 107 -5.24 4.26 -22.53
N SER A 108 -5.52 3.09 -23.13
CA SER A 108 -4.62 1.94 -23.05
C SER A 108 -3.23 2.30 -23.60
N LYS A 109 -2.21 1.77 -22.97
CA LYS A 109 -0.82 1.89 -23.44
C LYS A 109 -0.50 0.92 -24.58
N GLY A 110 -1.37 -0.07 -24.83
CA GLY A 110 -1.13 -1.11 -25.82
C GLY A 110 0.13 -1.94 -25.57
N LYS A 111 0.58 -2.00 -24.30
CA LYS A 111 1.79 -2.70 -23.86
C LYS A 111 1.41 -3.78 -22.87
N ARG A 112 1.95 -5.00 -23.09
CA ARG A 112 1.70 -6.18 -22.26
C ARG A 112 2.87 -6.40 -21.29
N ILE A 113 2.56 -6.55 -20.02
CA ILE A 113 3.56 -6.74 -18.97
C ILE A 113 3.25 -8.05 -18.23
N ALA A 114 4.25 -8.92 -18.15
CA ALA A 114 4.19 -10.10 -17.30
C ALA A 114 4.77 -9.80 -15.92
N ILE A 115 4.14 -10.35 -14.89
CA ILE A 115 4.62 -10.29 -13.50
C ILE A 115 4.76 -11.73 -13.02
N VAL A 116 5.97 -12.10 -12.59
CA VAL A 116 6.27 -13.43 -12.08
C VAL A 116 6.26 -13.39 -10.55
N GLY A 117 5.19 -13.93 -9.98
CA GLY A 117 4.90 -13.96 -8.56
C GLY A 117 3.75 -13.05 -8.16
N GLY A 118 2.67 -13.66 -7.65
CA GLY A 118 1.46 -13.00 -7.15
C GLY A 118 1.53 -12.61 -5.67
N GLY A 119 2.73 -12.48 -5.11
CA GLY A 119 2.93 -11.93 -3.76
C GLY A 119 2.65 -10.43 -3.70
N LEU A 120 2.76 -9.82 -2.50
CA LEU A 120 2.43 -8.41 -2.28
C LEU A 120 3.22 -7.46 -3.19
N SER A 121 4.49 -7.78 -3.49
CA SER A 121 5.33 -7.00 -4.42
C SER A 121 4.76 -7.02 -5.84
N GLY A 122 4.46 -8.23 -6.35
CA GLY A 122 3.88 -8.41 -7.69
C GLY A 122 2.51 -7.75 -7.82
N LEU A 123 1.65 -7.91 -6.82
CA LEU A 123 0.33 -7.27 -6.77
C LEU A 123 0.46 -5.74 -6.71
N GLY A 124 1.41 -5.20 -5.95
CA GLY A 124 1.70 -3.76 -5.92
C GLY A 124 2.16 -3.22 -7.28
N CYS A 125 3.03 -3.97 -7.96
CA CYS A 125 3.46 -3.67 -9.33
C CYS A 125 2.26 -3.71 -10.29
N ALA A 126 1.44 -4.78 -10.23
CA ALA A 126 0.23 -4.94 -11.04
C ALA A 126 -0.71 -3.75 -10.88
N LEU A 127 -1.04 -3.37 -9.64
CA LEU A 127 -1.93 -2.25 -9.37
C LEU A 127 -1.41 -0.94 -9.98
N ARG A 128 -0.10 -0.67 -9.84
CA ARG A 128 0.52 0.55 -10.41
C ARG A 128 0.49 0.57 -11.92
N LEU A 129 0.71 -0.58 -12.57
CA LEU A 129 0.70 -0.71 -14.02
C LEU A 129 -0.73 -0.64 -14.57
N CYS A 130 -1.69 -1.32 -13.94
CA CYS A 130 -3.11 -1.25 -14.31
C CYS A 130 -3.65 0.18 -14.22
N ASN A 131 -3.32 0.92 -13.15
CA ASN A 131 -3.68 2.33 -13.01
C ASN A 131 -3.14 3.20 -14.16
N LYS A 132 -2.03 2.80 -14.79
CA LYS A 132 -1.43 3.44 -15.96
C LYS A 132 -1.92 2.87 -17.29
N LYS A 133 -2.87 1.91 -17.24
CA LYS A 133 -3.50 1.26 -18.40
C LYS A 133 -2.55 0.41 -19.25
N TYR A 134 -1.58 -0.24 -18.59
CA TYR A 134 -0.87 -1.39 -19.18
C TYR A 134 -1.75 -2.65 -19.07
N GLU A 135 -1.56 -3.59 -20.00
CA GLU A 135 -2.16 -4.91 -19.94
C GLU A 135 -1.26 -5.81 -19.10
N VAL A 136 -1.74 -6.23 -17.94
CA VAL A 136 -0.94 -6.95 -16.95
C VAL A 136 -1.41 -8.40 -16.85
N THR A 137 -0.43 -9.32 -16.87
CA THR A 137 -0.65 -10.74 -16.59
C THR A 137 0.25 -11.15 -15.44
N VAL A 138 -0.34 -11.72 -14.39
CA VAL A 138 0.37 -12.23 -13.21
C VAL A 138 0.46 -13.75 -13.29
N TYR A 139 1.65 -14.30 -13.15
CA TYR A 139 1.91 -15.74 -13.05
C TYR A 139 2.24 -16.08 -11.59
N GLU A 140 1.46 -16.97 -11.00
CA GLU A 140 1.65 -17.39 -9.59
C GLU A 140 1.66 -18.92 -9.52
N ARG A 141 2.69 -19.47 -8.87
CA ARG A 141 2.85 -20.93 -8.71
C ARG A 141 1.83 -21.55 -7.77
N GLU A 142 1.34 -20.79 -6.80
CA GLU A 142 0.30 -21.23 -5.89
C GLU A 142 -1.09 -21.02 -6.49
N MET A 143 -2.09 -21.72 -5.93
CA MET A 143 -3.48 -21.59 -6.38
C MET A 143 -4.17 -20.33 -5.82
N VAL A 144 -3.45 -19.49 -5.08
CA VAL A 144 -3.95 -18.24 -4.46
C VAL A 144 -2.92 -17.14 -4.55
N LEU A 145 -3.38 -15.90 -4.64
CA LEU A 145 -2.53 -14.71 -4.61
C LEU A 145 -2.15 -14.32 -3.16
N GLY A 146 -1.10 -13.52 -3.03
CA GLY A 146 -0.71 -12.86 -1.78
C GLY A 146 0.58 -13.38 -1.16
N GLY A 147 0.99 -14.59 -1.51
CA GLY A 147 2.23 -15.17 -1.00
C GLY A 147 2.27 -15.16 0.53
N GLN A 148 3.43 -14.82 1.11
CA GLN A 148 3.63 -14.80 2.56
C GLN A 148 2.78 -13.76 3.30
N ALA A 149 2.43 -12.65 2.67
CA ALA A 149 1.61 -11.62 3.31
C ALA A 149 0.20 -12.14 3.64
N ARG A 150 -0.39 -12.95 2.75
CA ARG A 150 -1.68 -13.61 2.99
C ARG A 150 -1.68 -14.49 4.23
N ASN A 151 -0.55 -15.15 4.53
CA ASN A 151 -0.43 -16.06 5.69
C ASN A 151 -0.27 -15.32 7.03
N GLN A 152 -0.09 -14.00 7.02
CA GLN A 152 0.11 -13.18 8.21
C GLN A 152 -1.15 -12.43 8.65
N MET A 153 -2.27 -12.58 7.94
CA MET A 153 -3.55 -12.00 8.28
C MET A 153 -4.69 -12.93 7.87
N ASP A 154 -5.91 -12.57 8.19
CA ASP A 154 -7.08 -13.32 7.75
C ASP A 154 -7.15 -13.34 6.21
N PRO A 155 -7.22 -14.52 5.56
CA PRO A 155 -7.26 -14.64 4.11
C PRO A 155 -8.44 -13.92 3.46
N ALA A 156 -9.61 -13.90 4.10
CA ALA A 156 -10.79 -13.22 3.56
C ALA A 156 -10.61 -11.68 3.59
N GLU A 157 -10.01 -11.16 4.65
CA GLU A 157 -9.65 -9.73 4.73
C GLU A 157 -8.61 -9.36 3.67
N PHE A 158 -7.62 -10.24 3.44
CA PHE A 158 -6.62 -10.04 2.39
C PHE A 158 -7.27 -9.94 1.01
N ASP A 159 -8.12 -10.92 0.68
CA ASP A 159 -8.81 -10.97 -0.61
C ASP A 159 -9.72 -9.76 -0.81
N ALA A 160 -10.49 -9.38 0.22
CA ALA A 160 -11.36 -8.22 0.19
C ALA A 160 -10.58 -6.92 -0.09
N GLU A 161 -9.39 -6.76 0.49
CA GLU A 161 -8.53 -5.59 0.19
C GLU A 161 -8.03 -5.61 -1.25
N ILE A 162 -7.58 -6.76 -1.77
CA ILE A 162 -7.15 -6.87 -3.16
C ILE A 162 -8.31 -6.52 -4.11
N GLU A 163 -9.48 -7.10 -3.91
CA GLU A 163 -10.67 -6.81 -4.71
C GLU A 163 -11.05 -5.33 -4.65
N ALA A 164 -11.03 -4.73 -3.46
CA ALA A 164 -11.36 -3.32 -3.27
C ALA A 164 -10.41 -2.41 -4.02
N GLN A 165 -9.09 -2.68 -4.00
CA GLN A 165 -8.11 -1.84 -4.66
C GLN A 165 -8.09 -2.02 -6.19
N PHE A 166 -8.47 -3.18 -6.69
CA PHE A 166 -8.58 -3.46 -8.12
C PHE A 166 -9.99 -3.24 -8.69
N GLN A 167 -10.95 -2.70 -7.93
CA GLN A 167 -12.36 -2.61 -8.38
C GLN A 167 -12.56 -1.89 -9.73
N PHE A 168 -11.67 -0.97 -10.13
CA PHE A 168 -11.72 -0.25 -11.41
C PHE A 168 -10.67 -0.71 -12.41
N GLU A 169 -9.83 -1.67 -12.04
CA GLU A 169 -8.73 -2.16 -12.84
C GLU A 169 -8.80 -3.68 -12.95
N LYS A 170 -8.28 -4.22 -14.04
CA LYS A 170 -8.25 -5.65 -14.27
C LYS A 170 -6.86 -6.09 -14.69
N PHE A 171 -6.46 -7.25 -14.25
CA PHE A 171 -5.29 -7.97 -14.73
C PHE A 171 -5.68 -9.43 -14.97
N SER A 172 -4.95 -10.10 -15.87
CA SER A 172 -5.06 -11.55 -16.07
C SER A 172 -4.20 -12.26 -15.03
N CYS A 173 -4.64 -13.43 -14.59
CA CYS A 173 -3.89 -14.20 -13.61
C CYS A 173 -3.85 -15.68 -14.00
N HIS A 174 -2.66 -16.26 -13.98
CA HIS A 174 -2.38 -17.68 -14.15
C HIS A 174 -1.94 -18.24 -12.80
N LEU A 175 -2.88 -18.86 -12.08
CA LEU A 175 -2.63 -19.53 -10.81
C LEU A 175 -2.17 -20.97 -11.03
N GLY A 176 -1.33 -21.49 -10.12
CA GLY A 176 -0.76 -22.84 -10.24
C GLY A 176 0.30 -22.96 -11.34
N GLU A 177 0.76 -21.85 -11.90
CA GLU A 177 1.70 -21.83 -13.02
C GLU A 177 3.09 -21.32 -12.56
N THR A 178 4.08 -22.19 -12.68
CA THR A 178 5.47 -21.85 -12.40
C THR A 178 6.19 -21.44 -13.68
N VAL A 179 6.66 -20.22 -13.74
CA VAL A 179 7.50 -19.74 -14.85
C VAL A 179 8.91 -20.33 -14.70
N THR A 180 9.30 -21.18 -15.65
CA THR A 180 10.64 -21.82 -15.67
C THR A 180 11.54 -21.25 -16.75
N ASP A 181 10.97 -20.61 -17.78
CA ASP A 181 11.70 -19.99 -18.88
C ASP A 181 11.33 -18.51 -19.02
N LEU A 182 12.22 -17.65 -18.49
CA LEU A 182 12.04 -16.19 -18.54
C LEU A 182 12.28 -15.63 -19.94
N GLU A 183 13.14 -16.26 -20.75
CA GLU A 183 13.42 -15.77 -22.09
C GLU A 183 12.23 -16.01 -23.03
N ALA A 184 11.58 -17.17 -22.93
CA ALA A 184 10.34 -17.42 -23.63
C ALA A 184 9.25 -16.42 -23.23
N LEU A 185 9.11 -16.14 -21.93
CA LEU A 185 8.14 -15.16 -21.46
C LEU A 185 8.45 -13.73 -21.97
N ARG A 186 9.72 -13.35 -22.03
CA ARG A 186 10.15 -12.06 -22.61
C ARG A 186 9.86 -11.89 -24.08
N ALA A 187 9.77 -12.97 -24.84
CA ALA A 187 9.42 -12.91 -26.26
C ALA A 187 7.94 -12.51 -26.46
N ASP A 188 7.08 -12.84 -25.51
CA ASP A 188 5.63 -12.61 -25.57
C ASP A 188 5.17 -11.29 -24.94
N TYR A 189 5.99 -10.64 -24.13
CA TYR A 189 5.65 -9.43 -23.38
C TYR A 189 6.63 -8.28 -23.64
N ASP A 190 6.14 -7.05 -23.53
CA ASP A 190 6.98 -5.84 -23.66
C ASP A 190 7.93 -5.67 -22.49
N ALA A 191 7.57 -6.20 -21.32
CA ALA A 191 8.43 -6.25 -20.12
C ALA A 191 8.00 -7.37 -19.17
N VAL A 192 8.95 -7.83 -18.36
CA VAL A 192 8.73 -8.82 -17.29
C VAL A 192 9.27 -8.27 -15.99
N TYR A 193 8.45 -8.41 -14.91
CA TYR A 193 8.81 -8.04 -13.53
C TYR A 193 8.94 -9.30 -12.68
#